data_6a06f911b04d6f1f29bc0895efa7f357
#
_entry.id   6a06f911b04d6f1f29bc0895efa7f357
#
_cell.length_a   1.000
_cell.length_b   1.000
_cell.length_c   1.000
_cell.angle_alpha   90.00
_cell.angle_beta   90.00
_cell.angle_gamma   90.00
#
_symmetry.space_group_name_H-M   'P 1'
#
loop_
_entity.id
_entity.type
_entity.pdbx_description
1 polymer ?
#
loop_
_entity_poly.entity_id
_entity_poly.type
_entity_poly.pdbx_seq_one_letter_code
_entity_poly.pdbx_strand_id
1 'polypeptide(L)'
;MTISACGNQTPQADLAEMQENDTITADAEGQTEYEEAAAEEEESSEDNSFVEVSNSENNIVEITDYIGNFEKVVEIMDMEYDNEAATGSNNYCIDNFKLSWDDYGYYAVSNQGNEKVALYGVRIGDNRAAVLSKIQEYGYTYQSVSEDSDAIYLLQDGKIIYIEIFYNGEQVTAWYVNNYEEGEIEDIKNILELKEQYNIKTSEAWKSAYIDFVFEKYMNDDFLLDEPLQKYKLVNVNGDNIPELYINFGSTAGGDMLCSYFDNSVIYQPMWNYGFSYIEGENLFLDSGGHMDEYYDIVYSIEDGSFVVEAKGECGAEDNANIQFDAEGFPIYNYYWNGNQVSGEAEYEELLNKAFDKGRAKKPFENDDIYDYQEIVNQIIQY
;
A
#
# COMPACT_ATOMS: atom_id res chain seq x y z
N MET A 1 14.90 -20.28 44.51
CA MET A 1 15.80 -20.34 43.37
C MET A 1 15.50 -19.13 42.51
N THR A 2 16.40 -18.19 42.52
CA THR A 2 16.29 -16.89 41.90
C THR A 2 16.67 -17.02 40.43
N ILE A 3 15.80 -16.63 39.51
CA ILE A 3 16.13 -16.53 38.08
C ILE A 3 16.34 -15.06 37.76
N SER A 4 17.58 -14.78 37.34
CA SER A 4 18.12 -13.47 36.99
C SER A 4 17.61 -13.02 35.65
N ALA A 5 17.17 -11.77 35.55
CA ALA A 5 16.85 -11.07 34.33
C ALA A 5 18.15 -10.74 33.56
N CYS A 6 18.24 -11.13 32.30
CA CYS A 6 19.27 -10.65 31.37
C CYS A 6 18.84 -9.31 30.76
N GLY A 7 19.65 -8.28 31.02
CA GLY A 7 19.49 -6.96 30.46
C GLY A 7 20.02 -6.85 29.04
N ASN A 8 19.33 -6.07 28.24
CA ASN A 8 19.76 -5.59 26.93
C ASN A 8 21.00 -4.69 27.06
N GLN A 9 22.06 -5.04 26.37
CA GLN A 9 23.14 -4.11 26.05
C GLN A 9 23.19 -3.90 24.55
N THR A 10 22.94 -2.68 24.13
CA THR A 10 23.21 -2.14 22.79
C THR A 10 24.70 -2.01 22.58
N PRO A 11 25.27 -2.41 21.42
CA PRO A 11 26.64 -2.07 21.07
C PRO A 11 26.70 -0.66 20.50
N GLN A 12 27.53 0.16 21.13
CA GLN A 12 27.99 1.45 20.65
C GLN A 12 29.08 1.20 19.61
N ALA A 13 28.90 1.66 18.39
CA ALA A 13 29.92 1.62 17.34
C ALA A 13 30.76 2.88 17.40
N ASP A 14 32.08 2.70 17.54
CA ASP A 14 33.11 3.73 17.51
C ASP A 14 33.24 4.32 16.10
N LEU A 15 33.19 5.66 16.05
CA LEU A 15 33.59 6.48 14.92
C LEU A 15 35.13 6.55 14.91
N ALA A 16 35.76 5.97 13.92
CA ALA A 16 37.17 6.21 13.61
C ALA A 16 37.28 7.15 12.42
N GLU A 17 37.92 8.29 12.68
CA GLU A 17 38.41 9.27 11.72
C GLU A 17 39.32 8.64 10.65
N MET A 18 39.10 9.02 9.38
CA MET A 18 40.16 8.99 8.37
C MET A 18 40.21 10.34 7.66
N GLN A 19 41.32 10.99 7.86
CA GLN A 19 41.75 12.24 7.23
C GLN A 19 42.25 12.03 5.78
N GLU A 20 41.92 13.04 4.98
CA GLU A 20 42.66 13.69 3.89
C GLU A 20 43.81 12.95 3.15
N ASN A 21 43.69 12.90 1.83
CA ASN A 21 44.54 13.64 0.85
C ASN A 21 44.32 13.02 -0.54
N ASP A 22 43.96 13.83 -1.54
CA ASP A 22 44.89 14.11 -2.64
C ASP A 22 44.29 15.10 -3.64
N THR A 23 45.01 16.17 -3.74
CA THR A 23 44.93 17.24 -4.72
C THR A 23 45.45 16.72 -6.07
N ILE A 24 44.67 16.89 -7.14
CA ILE A 24 45.24 16.92 -8.51
C ILE A 24 44.77 18.18 -9.19
N THR A 25 45.75 18.98 -9.53
CA THR A 25 45.70 20.19 -10.30
C THR A 25 45.61 19.92 -11.80
N ALA A 26 44.76 20.72 -12.43
CA ALA A 26 45.10 21.64 -13.54
C ALA A 26 45.19 21.16 -14.99
N ASP A 27 44.72 22.11 -15.78
CA ASP A 27 45.06 22.52 -17.15
C ASP A 27 44.38 21.77 -18.29
N ALA A 28 43.78 22.38 -19.22
CA ALA A 28 43.91 23.59 -19.98
C ALA A 28 42.94 23.54 -21.19
N GLU A 29 42.35 24.68 -21.47
CA GLU A 29 42.10 25.25 -22.80
C GLU A 29 41.55 24.34 -23.92
N GLY A 30 40.36 24.71 -24.38
CA GLY A 30 39.82 24.30 -25.68
C GLY A 30 38.62 25.17 -26.07
N GLN A 31 38.95 26.38 -26.60
CA GLN A 31 37.99 27.21 -27.35
C GLN A 31 37.56 26.47 -28.61
N THR A 32 36.26 26.35 -28.82
CA THR A 32 35.66 26.14 -30.14
C THR A 32 34.50 27.10 -30.33
N GLU A 33 34.72 28.03 -31.24
CA GLU A 33 33.73 28.88 -31.89
C GLU A 33 32.67 28.03 -32.54
N TYR A 34 31.39 28.37 -32.33
CA TYR A 34 30.30 27.90 -33.20
C TYR A 34 29.57 29.11 -33.76
N GLU A 35 29.47 29.10 -35.07
CA GLU A 35 28.84 30.07 -35.94
C GLU A 35 27.34 30.24 -35.64
N GLU A 36 26.93 31.51 -35.64
CA GLU A 36 25.53 31.94 -35.71
C GLU A 36 24.89 31.48 -37.03
N ALA A 37 23.81 30.68 -36.90
CA ALA A 37 22.87 30.49 -38.00
C ALA A 37 21.54 31.12 -37.59
N ALA A 38 21.22 32.23 -38.23
CA ALA A 38 19.92 32.88 -38.16
C ALA A 38 18.85 31.97 -38.79
N ALA A 39 17.78 31.65 -38.08
CA ALA A 39 16.57 31.08 -38.61
C ALA A 39 15.41 32.05 -38.39
N GLU A 40 14.69 32.30 -39.45
CA GLU A 40 13.58 33.24 -39.59
C GLU A 40 12.39 32.79 -38.71
N GLU A 41 11.83 33.75 -37.96
CA GLU A 41 10.58 33.63 -37.22
C GLU A 41 9.38 33.56 -38.19
N GLU A 42 8.68 32.43 -38.22
CA GLU A 42 7.30 32.38 -38.70
C GLU A 42 6.36 32.63 -37.51
N GLU A 43 5.74 33.81 -37.48
CA GLU A 43 4.62 34.14 -36.61
C GLU A 43 3.41 33.23 -36.93
N SER A 44 3.14 32.25 -36.06
CA SER A 44 1.81 31.62 -35.99
C SER A 44 0.99 32.33 -34.90
N SER A 45 -0.02 33.06 -35.32
CA SER A 45 -1.01 33.67 -34.44
C SER A 45 -1.86 32.58 -33.75
N GLU A 46 -1.56 32.24 -32.53
CA GLU A 46 -2.48 31.50 -31.68
C GLU A 46 -3.53 32.44 -31.09
N ASP A 47 -4.77 32.05 -31.36
CA ASP A 47 -6.00 32.71 -30.92
C ASP A 47 -6.14 32.55 -29.37
N ASN A 48 -5.66 33.53 -28.64
CA ASN A 48 -5.82 33.60 -27.17
C ASN A 48 -7.26 33.97 -26.87
N SER A 49 -8.15 32.99 -26.77
CA SER A 49 -9.43 33.19 -26.12
C SER A 49 -9.22 33.38 -24.62
N PHE A 50 -9.15 34.62 -24.20
CA PHE A 50 -9.22 35.05 -22.79
C PHE A 50 -10.51 34.49 -22.16
N VAL A 51 -10.36 33.49 -21.27
CA VAL A 51 -11.44 33.20 -20.32
C VAL A 51 -11.37 34.26 -19.24
N GLU A 52 -12.31 35.23 -19.28
CA GLU A 52 -12.54 36.15 -18.17
C GLU A 52 -12.94 35.35 -16.92
N VAL A 53 -12.01 35.26 -15.96
CA VAL A 53 -12.30 34.74 -14.62
C VAL A 53 -13.24 35.76 -13.93
N SER A 54 -14.51 35.45 -13.87
CA SER A 54 -15.50 36.26 -13.17
C SER A 54 -15.22 36.20 -11.66
N ASN A 55 -14.99 37.39 -11.07
CA ASN A 55 -14.85 37.57 -9.62
C ASN A 55 -16.16 37.18 -8.90
N SER A 56 -16.23 35.99 -8.36
CA SER A 56 -17.21 35.61 -7.35
C SER A 56 -16.46 35.11 -6.10
N GLU A 57 -16.97 35.43 -4.92
CA GLU A 57 -16.35 35.18 -3.59
C GLU A 57 -16.07 33.68 -3.26
N ASN A 58 -16.23 32.76 -4.23
CA ASN A 58 -16.07 31.34 -4.10
C ASN A 58 -15.17 30.70 -5.21
N ASN A 59 -14.30 31.45 -5.86
CA ASN A 59 -13.45 30.89 -6.90
C ASN A 59 -12.34 30.05 -6.30
N ILE A 60 -12.50 28.73 -6.40
CA ILE A 60 -11.44 27.75 -6.13
C ILE A 60 -10.52 27.74 -7.34
N VAL A 61 -9.23 27.87 -7.10
CA VAL A 61 -8.19 27.75 -8.12
C VAL A 61 -7.73 26.29 -8.15
N GLU A 62 -8.03 25.58 -9.24
CA GLU A 62 -7.45 24.26 -9.52
C GLU A 62 -6.06 24.46 -10.13
N ILE A 63 -5.01 23.98 -9.44
CA ILE A 63 -3.63 24.22 -9.87
C ILE A 63 -3.03 23.08 -10.69
N THR A 64 -3.71 21.96 -10.85
CA THR A 64 -3.25 20.81 -11.60
C THR A 64 -2.84 21.14 -13.03
N ASP A 65 -3.63 21.95 -13.71
CA ASP A 65 -3.39 22.36 -15.10
C ASP A 65 -2.18 23.32 -15.26
N TYR A 66 -1.64 23.78 -14.14
CA TYR A 66 -0.51 24.72 -14.12
C TYR A 66 0.77 24.09 -13.58
N ILE A 67 0.78 22.77 -13.31
CA ILE A 67 2.00 22.07 -12.91
C ILE A 67 3.03 22.17 -14.05
N GLY A 68 4.21 22.76 -13.73
CA GLY A 68 5.24 23.10 -14.71
C GLY A 68 5.13 24.51 -15.30
N ASN A 69 4.08 25.28 -14.96
CA ASN A 69 3.94 26.71 -15.29
C ASN A 69 3.49 27.49 -14.04
N PHE A 70 4.36 27.52 -13.05
CA PHE A 70 4.03 28.04 -11.71
C PHE A 70 3.97 29.55 -11.66
N GLU A 71 4.62 30.28 -12.59
CA GLU A 71 4.47 31.73 -12.74
C GLU A 71 2.98 32.10 -12.95
N LYS A 72 2.23 31.24 -13.66
CA LYS A 72 0.82 31.47 -13.88
C LYS A 72 0.00 31.30 -12.61
N VAL A 73 0.36 30.36 -11.71
CA VAL A 73 -0.29 30.21 -10.40
C VAL A 73 -0.02 31.45 -9.55
N VAL A 74 1.24 31.93 -9.53
CA VAL A 74 1.62 33.17 -8.81
C VAL A 74 0.79 34.36 -9.28
N GLU A 75 0.62 34.54 -10.61
CA GLU A 75 -0.18 35.62 -11.18
C GLU A 75 -1.67 35.50 -10.79
N ILE A 76 -2.28 34.31 -10.96
CA ILE A 76 -3.72 34.10 -10.70
C ILE A 76 -4.05 34.30 -9.22
N MET A 77 -3.14 33.87 -8.34
CA MET A 77 -3.36 33.93 -6.89
C MET A 77 -2.80 35.21 -6.24
N ASP A 78 -2.13 36.08 -7.00
CA ASP A 78 -1.47 37.27 -6.48
C ASP A 78 -0.51 36.96 -5.31
N MET A 79 0.37 35.93 -5.52
CA MET A 79 1.25 35.41 -4.47
C MET A 79 2.44 36.35 -4.25
N GLU A 80 2.88 36.47 -3.00
CA GLU A 80 4.07 37.22 -2.63
C GLU A 80 5.33 36.34 -2.62
N TYR A 81 6.49 36.93 -2.97
CA TYR A 81 7.77 36.23 -2.91
C TYR A 81 8.15 35.92 -1.45
N ASP A 82 8.47 34.65 -1.15
CA ASP A 82 8.89 34.21 0.19
C ASP A 82 10.38 34.47 0.39
N ASN A 83 10.71 35.59 1.04
CA ASN A 83 12.08 36.00 1.33
C ASN A 83 12.78 35.15 2.43
N GLU A 84 12.04 34.29 3.14
CA GLU A 84 12.57 33.44 4.20
C GLU A 84 13.02 32.07 3.66
N ALA A 85 12.67 31.73 2.42
CA ALA A 85 13.01 30.48 1.80
C ALA A 85 14.49 30.40 1.35
N ALA A 86 14.95 29.17 1.10
CA ALA A 86 16.33 28.92 0.68
C ALA A 86 16.69 29.61 -0.65
N THR A 87 17.92 30.08 -0.75
CA THR A 87 18.44 30.70 -1.98
C THR A 87 18.60 29.69 -3.11
N GLY A 88 18.22 30.04 -4.31
CA GLY A 88 18.39 29.22 -5.53
C GLY A 88 17.12 28.64 -6.11
N SER A 89 15.96 28.93 -5.51
CA SER A 89 14.65 28.51 -6.01
C SER A 89 13.72 29.71 -6.11
N ASN A 90 12.72 29.63 -6.97
CA ASN A 90 11.60 30.56 -6.98
C ASN A 90 10.63 30.15 -5.86
N ASN A 91 10.40 31.02 -4.89
CA ASN A 91 9.58 30.72 -3.73
C ASN A 91 8.50 31.78 -3.56
N TYR A 92 7.24 31.36 -3.50
CA TYR A 92 6.09 32.23 -3.37
C TYR A 92 5.11 31.69 -2.33
N CYS A 93 4.41 32.58 -1.65
CA CYS A 93 3.40 32.20 -0.69
C CYS A 93 2.19 33.15 -0.70
N ILE A 94 1.04 32.60 -0.28
CA ILE A 94 -0.17 33.35 0.04
C ILE A 94 -0.94 32.58 1.13
N ASP A 95 -1.25 33.25 2.25
CA ASP A 95 -1.85 32.61 3.42
C ASP A 95 -1.03 31.33 3.80
N ASN A 96 -1.70 30.19 3.85
CA ASN A 96 -1.10 28.88 4.16
C ASN A 96 -0.77 28.04 2.92
N PHE A 97 -0.67 28.67 1.76
CA PHE A 97 -0.29 28.02 0.51
C PHE A 97 1.10 28.47 0.07
N LYS A 98 1.98 27.51 -0.25
CA LYS A 98 3.36 27.77 -0.67
C LYS A 98 3.69 27.03 -1.95
N LEU A 99 4.50 27.64 -2.78
CA LEU A 99 4.93 27.17 -4.08
C LEU A 99 6.42 27.42 -4.26
N SER A 100 7.17 26.40 -4.65
CA SER A 100 8.60 26.48 -4.91
C SER A 100 8.97 25.71 -6.18
N TRP A 101 9.86 26.25 -6.99
CA TRP A 101 10.43 25.54 -8.15
C TRP A 101 11.80 26.10 -8.52
N ASP A 102 12.58 25.32 -9.28
CA ASP A 102 13.89 25.72 -9.77
C ASP A 102 14.02 25.56 -11.29
N ASP A 103 15.17 26.00 -11.81
CA ASP A 103 15.48 25.93 -13.25
C ASP A 103 15.77 24.50 -13.75
N TYR A 104 15.92 23.53 -12.83
CA TYR A 104 16.16 22.12 -13.16
C TYR A 104 14.88 21.31 -13.29
N GLY A 105 13.73 21.94 -13.01
CA GLY A 105 12.41 21.31 -13.09
C GLY A 105 11.93 20.63 -11.81
N TYR A 106 12.68 20.75 -10.70
CA TYR A 106 12.16 20.37 -9.38
C TYR A 106 11.10 21.36 -8.92
N TYR A 107 10.07 20.86 -8.30
CA TYR A 107 9.06 21.69 -7.65
C TYR A 107 8.50 21.06 -6.37
N ALA A 108 8.01 21.91 -5.50
CA ALA A 108 7.28 21.54 -4.30
C ALA A 108 6.11 22.51 -4.08
N VAL A 109 4.95 21.95 -3.77
CA VAL A 109 3.73 22.69 -3.50
C VAL A 109 3.18 22.23 -2.16
N SER A 110 2.83 23.15 -1.27
CA SER A 110 2.20 22.79 0.00
C SER A 110 0.98 23.66 0.30
N ASN A 111 -0.06 23.03 0.80
CA ASN A 111 -1.27 23.69 1.27
C ASN A 111 -1.58 23.23 2.70
N GLN A 112 -1.56 24.14 3.65
CA GLN A 112 -1.79 23.88 5.07
C GLN A 112 -3.08 24.58 5.55
N GLY A 113 -4.17 24.45 4.79
CA GLY A 113 -5.47 24.96 5.16
C GLY A 113 -6.05 26.07 4.28
N ASN A 114 -5.47 26.36 3.12
CA ASN A 114 -6.07 27.31 2.17
C ASN A 114 -7.19 26.62 1.38
N GLU A 115 -8.44 26.93 1.70
CA GLU A 115 -9.65 26.35 1.09
C GLU A 115 -9.92 26.82 -0.35
N LYS A 116 -9.17 27.83 -0.83
CA LYS A 116 -9.33 28.40 -2.17
C LYS A 116 -8.51 27.68 -3.23
N VAL A 117 -7.68 26.69 -2.83
CA VAL A 117 -6.80 25.96 -3.73
C VAL A 117 -7.18 24.50 -3.77
N ALA A 118 -7.29 23.95 -4.97
CA ALA A 118 -7.44 22.52 -5.22
C ALA A 118 -6.26 22.01 -6.05
N LEU A 119 -5.95 20.71 -5.86
CA LEU A 119 -4.95 19.98 -6.62
C LEU A 119 -5.49 18.58 -6.93
N TYR A 120 -5.47 18.17 -8.19
CA TYR A 120 -6.10 16.91 -8.63
C TYR A 120 -7.54 16.75 -8.13
N GLY A 121 -8.30 17.85 -8.10
CA GLY A 121 -9.66 17.89 -7.56
C GLY A 121 -9.76 17.78 -6.04
N VAL A 122 -8.64 17.61 -5.32
CA VAL A 122 -8.59 17.48 -3.86
C VAL A 122 -8.53 18.86 -3.19
N ARG A 123 -9.36 19.06 -2.17
CA ARG A 123 -9.49 20.32 -1.41
C ARG A 123 -9.32 20.08 0.08
N ILE A 124 -8.99 21.14 0.79
CA ILE A 124 -9.12 21.16 2.25
C ILE A 124 -10.59 20.93 2.62
N GLY A 125 -10.82 20.00 3.56
CA GLY A 125 -12.16 19.60 4.00
C GLY A 125 -12.79 18.45 3.21
N ASP A 126 -12.16 17.96 2.15
CA ASP A 126 -12.63 16.76 1.44
C ASP A 126 -12.59 15.52 2.34
N ASN A 127 -13.48 14.56 2.07
CA ASN A 127 -13.48 13.28 2.77
C ASN A 127 -12.39 12.36 2.22
N ARG A 128 -11.64 11.70 3.13
CA ARG A 128 -10.54 10.77 2.82
C ARG A 128 -10.93 9.72 1.78
N ALA A 129 -12.10 9.11 1.92
CA ALA A 129 -12.58 8.08 1.00
C ALA A 129 -12.73 8.55 -0.46
N ALA A 130 -12.84 9.86 -0.71
CA ALA A 130 -12.98 10.42 -2.06
C ALA A 130 -11.64 10.85 -2.68
N VAL A 131 -10.57 10.95 -1.90
CA VAL A 131 -9.29 11.55 -2.34
C VAL A 131 -8.63 10.71 -3.43
N LEU A 132 -8.45 9.42 -3.18
CA LEU A 132 -7.76 8.53 -4.13
C LEU A 132 -8.48 8.49 -5.48
N SER A 133 -9.81 8.37 -5.49
CA SER A 133 -10.60 8.32 -6.73
C SER A 133 -10.47 9.59 -7.56
N LYS A 134 -10.35 10.76 -6.93
CA LYS A 134 -10.11 12.02 -7.63
C LYS A 134 -8.74 12.04 -8.31
N ILE A 135 -7.68 11.64 -7.59
CA ILE A 135 -6.31 11.61 -8.12
C ILE A 135 -6.19 10.59 -9.26
N GLN A 136 -6.86 9.45 -9.16
CA GLN A 136 -6.86 8.40 -10.18
C GLN A 136 -7.50 8.83 -11.52
N GLU A 137 -8.27 9.90 -11.56
CA GLU A 137 -8.77 10.48 -12.83
C GLU A 137 -7.62 11.01 -13.69
N TYR A 138 -6.48 11.37 -13.09
CA TYR A 138 -5.31 11.96 -13.76
C TYR A 138 -4.23 10.96 -14.17
N GLY A 139 -4.26 9.74 -13.65
CA GLY A 139 -3.28 8.71 -14.02
C GLY A 139 -3.36 7.47 -13.15
N TYR A 140 -2.32 6.65 -13.23
CA TYR A 140 -2.19 5.42 -12.44
C TYR A 140 -1.51 5.73 -11.12
N THR A 141 -1.99 5.15 -10.05
CA THR A 141 -1.54 5.46 -8.69
C THR A 141 -1.07 4.23 -7.94
N TYR A 142 -0.11 4.45 -7.05
CA TYR A 142 0.21 3.58 -5.91
C TYR A 142 -0.07 4.38 -4.64
N GLN A 143 -0.67 3.76 -3.62
CA GLN A 143 -1.01 4.42 -2.36
C GLN A 143 -0.41 3.66 -1.17
N SER A 144 0.23 4.40 -0.27
CA SER A 144 0.61 3.94 1.08
C SER A 144 -0.20 4.70 2.10
N VAL A 145 -0.91 3.97 2.97
CA VAL A 145 -1.87 4.52 3.94
C VAL A 145 -1.28 4.50 5.33
N SER A 146 -1.37 5.61 6.06
CA SER A 146 -1.05 5.70 7.49
C SER A 146 -2.26 6.19 8.29
N GLU A 147 -2.12 6.31 9.62
CA GLU A 147 -3.21 6.78 10.48
C GLU A 147 -3.66 8.20 10.12
N ASP A 148 -2.71 9.11 9.94
CA ASP A 148 -2.94 10.54 9.78
C ASP A 148 -2.68 11.08 8.37
N SER A 149 -2.13 10.26 7.44
CA SER A 149 -1.80 10.68 6.08
C SER A 149 -1.89 9.54 5.08
N ASP A 150 -2.04 9.90 3.80
CA ASP A 150 -1.88 9.01 2.67
C ASP A 150 -0.76 9.55 1.77
N ALA A 151 0.20 8.70 1.44
CA ALA A 151 1.21 8.96 0.41
C ALA A 151 0.75 8.34 -0.91
N ILE A 152 0.59 9.14 -1.94
CA ILE A 152 0.11 8.72 -3.26
C ILE A 152 1.18 9.05 -4.29
N TYR A 153 1.59 8.05 -5.04
CA TYR A 153 2.48 8.19 -6.19
C TYR A 153 1.62 8.11 -7.45
N LEU A 154 1.66 9.16 -8.25
CA LEU A 154 0.89 9.28 -9.50
C LEU A 154 1.84 9.23 -10.68
N LEU A 155 1.61 8.31 -11.62
CA LEU A 155 2.28 8.30 -12.92
C LEU A 155 1.51 9.22 -13.89
N GLN A 156 2.14 10.31 -14.28
CA GLN A 156 1.59 11.27 -15.25
C GLN A 156 2.68 11.66 -16.26
N ASP A 157 2.41 11.49 -17.54
CA ASP A 157 3.32 11.80 -18.65
C ASP A 157 4.72 11.15 -18.47
N GLY A 158 4.77 9.91 -17.97
CA GLY A 158 5.99 9.15 -17.71
C GLY A 158 6.82 9.63 -16.51
N LYS A 159 6.28 10.54 -15.68
CA LYS A 159 6.91 11.04 -14.46
C LYS A 159 6.12 10.61 -13.24
N ILE A 160 6.83 10.36 -12.15
CA ILE A 160 6.21 10.11 -10.85
C ILE A 160 6.03 11.44 -10.11
N ILE A 161 4.81 11.65 -9.65
CA ILE A 161 4.43 12.79 -8.81
C ILE A 161 4.07 12.22 -7.44
N TYR A 162 4.74 12.69 -6.41
CA TYR A 162 4.45 12.35 -5.02
C TYR A 162 3.47 13.34 -4.43
N ILE A 163 2.38 12.82 -3.87
CA ILE A 163 1.31 13.59 -3.23
C ILE A 163 1.13 13.03 -1.82
N GLU A 164 1.31 13.84 -0.80
CA GLU A 164 1.04 13.47 0.58
C GLU A 164 -0.18 14.28 1.08
N ILE A 165 -1.20 13.58 1.56
CA ILE A 165 -2.44 14.17 2.05
C ILE A 165 -2.54 13.91 3.55
N PHE A 166 -2.76 14.95 4.32
CA PHE A 166 -2.91 14.88 5.78
C PHE A 166 -4.37 15.04 6.18
N TYR A 167 -4.76 14.31 7.22
CA TYR A 167 -6.13 14.26 7.70
C TYR A 167 -6.27 14.63 9.17
N ASN A 168 -7.46 15.14 9.53
CA ASN A 168 -7.96 15.15 10.88
C ASN A 168 -9.27 14.34 10.91
N GLY A 169 -9.20 13.10 11.42
CA GLY A 169 -10.24 12.12 11.19
C GLY A 169 -10.38 11.82 9.69
N GLU A 170 -11.57 12.01 9.14
CA GLU A 170 -11.87 11.72 7.74
C GLU A 170 -11.71 12.95 6.79
N GLN A 171 -11.24 14.08 7.28
CA GLN A 171 -11.19 15.31 6.48
C GLN A 171 -9.77 15.73 6.17
N VAL A 172 -9.51 16.10 4.91
CA VAL A 172 -8.26 16.69 4.44
C VAL A 172 -8.00 18.02 5.16
N THR A 173 -6.84 18.12 5.80
CA THR A 173 -6.40 19.34 6.49
C THR A 173 -5.21 20.02 5.83
N ALA A 174 -4.38 19.22 5.14
CA ALA A 174 -3.23 19.71 4.39
C ALA A 174 -2.91 18.74 3.26
N TRP A 175 -2.15 19.21 2.27
CA TRP A 175 -1.53 18.37 1.27
C TRP A 175 -0.20 18.97 0.81
N TYR A 176 0.67 18.08 0.36
CA TYR A 176 2.00 18.39 -0.16
C TYR A 176 2.22 17.65 -1.48
N VAL A 177 2.89 18.27 -2.44
CA VAL A 177 3.20 17.67 -3.74
C VAL A 177 4.61 18.02 -4.15
N ASN A 178 5.32 17.07 -4.70
CA ASN A 178 6.56 17.31 -5.43
C ASN A 178 6.72 16.31 -6.60
N ASN A 179 7.65 16.60 -7.49
CA ASN A 179 8.14 15.64 -8.45
C ASN A 179 9.40 14.94 -7.91
N TYR A 180 9.46 13.62 -8.03
CA TYR A 180 10.65 12.84 -7.66
C TYR A 180 11.60 12.69 -8.84
N GLU A 181 12.91 12.69 -8.56
CA GLU A 181 13.93 12.25 -9.51
C GLU A 181 13.91 10.72 -9.64
N GLU A 182 14.22 10.22 -10.84
CA GLU A 182 13.97 8.84 -11.30
C GLU A 182 14.65 7.71 -10.49
N GLY A 183 15.60 8.00 -9.60
CA GLY A 183 16.43 6.96 -8.95
C GLY A 183 15.88 6.37 -7.66
N GLU A 184 14.95 7.05 -6.98
CA GLU A 184 14.57 6.67 -5.61
C GLU A 184 13.32 5.77 -5.52
N ILE A 185 12.58 5.60 -6.63
CA ILE A 185 11.27 4.92 -6.64
C ILE A 185 11.08 4.02 -7.86
N GLU A 186 12.15 3.40 -8.35
CA GLU A 186 12.11 2.55 -9.56
C GLU A 186 11.08 1.42 -9.45
N ASP A 187 10.92 0.81 -8.28
CA ASP A 187 9.97 -0.27 -8.06
C ASP A 187 8.51 0.22 -8.15
N ILE A 188 8.22 1.39 -7.57
CA ILE A 188 6.89 2.02 -7.67
C ILE A 188 6.60 2.39 -9.14
N LYS A 189 7.60 2.92 -9.84
CA LYS A 189 7.49 3.22 -11.27
C LYS A 189 7.14 1.98 -12.09
N ASN A 190 7.85 0.88 -11.87
CA ASN A 190 7.60 -0.38 -12.56
C ASN A 190 6.16 -0.87 -12.36
N ILE A 191 5.60 -0.74 -11.17
CA ILE A 191 4.20 -1.11 -10.89
C ILE A 191 3.23 -0.18 -11.62
N LEU A 192 3.46 1.12 -11.57
CA LEU A 192 2.61 2.09 -12.23
C LEU A 192 2.64 1.94 -13.76
N GLU A 193 3.79 1.63 -14.33
CA GLU A 193 3.94 1.31 -15.75
C GLU A 193 3.21 0.00 -16.12
N LEU A 194 3.23 -1.02 -15.25
CA LEU A 194 2.43 -2.23 -15.44
C LEU A 194 0.93 -1.91 -15.43
N LYS A 195 0.46 -1.11 -14.47
CA LYS A 195 -0.94 -0.67 -14.42
C LYS A 195 -1.33 0.12 -15.68
N GLU A 196 -0.46 1.00 -16.17
CA GLU A 196 -0.67 1.74 -17.42
C GLU A 196 -0.71 0.80 -18.62
N GLN A 197 0.26 -0.10 -18.77
CA GLN A 197 0.35 -1.06 -19.86
C GLN A 197 -0.93 -1.89 -20.00
N TYR A 198 -1.51 -2.32 -18.91
CA TYR A 198 -2.73 -3.14 -18.89
C TYR A 198 -4.01 -2.32 -18.70
N ASN A 199 -3.91 -0.99 -18.67
CA ASN A 199 -5.03 -0.06 -18.52
C ASN A 199 -5.90 -0.32 -17.28
N ILE A 200 -5.24 -0.67 -16.16
CA ILE A 200 -5.90 -0.96 -14.88
C ILE A 200 -6.28 0.36 -14.20
N LYS A 201 -7.51 0.80 -14.41
CA LYS A 201 -8.09 2.02 -13.81
C LYS A 201 -9.20 1.68 -12.81
N THR A 202 -9.89 2.69 -12.35
CA THR A 202 -10.95 2.66 -11.35
C THR A 202 -12.07 1.63 -11.60
N SER A 203 -12.34 1.24 -12.85
CA SER A 203 -13.33 0.18 -13.15
C SER A 203 -12.91 -1.22 -12.68
N GLU A 204 -11.63 -1.40 -12.41
CA GLU A 204 -11.03 -2.63 -11.89
C GLU A 204 -10.19 -2.31 -10.64
N ALA A 205 -10.73 -1.47 -9.77
CA ALA A 205 -10.06 -0.96 -8.58
C ALA A 205 -9.51 -2.08 -7.68
N TRP A 206 -10.20 -3.22 -7.62
CA TRP A 206 -9.73 -4.38 -6.86
C TRP A 206 -8.42 -4.96 -7.40
N LYS A 207 -8.21 -4.96 -8.72
CA LYS A 207 -6.93 -5.41 -9.32
C LYS A 207 -5.79 -4.51 -8.91
N SER A 208 -6.01 -3.19 -9.02
CA SER A 208 -5.05 -2.19 -8.57
C SER A 208 -4.71 -2.37 -7.09
N ALA A 209 -5.74 -2.51 -6.24
CA ALA A 209 -5.55 -2.68 -4.80
C ALA A 209 -4.78 -3.96 -4.44
N TYR A 210 -5.07 -5.09 -5.10
CA TYR A 210 -4.35 -6.33 -4.88
C TYR A 210 -2.90 -6.26 -5.37
N ILE A 211 -2.64 -5.63 -6.52
CA ILE A 211 -1.26 -5.44 -7.01
C ILE A 211 -0.46 -4.61 -6.01
N ASP A 212 -1.02 -3.49 -5.51
CA ASP A 212 -0.38 -2.64 -4.52
C ASP A 212 -0.13 -3.39 -3.20
N PHE A 213 -1.10 -4.19 -2.75
CA PHE A 213 -0.99 -4.97 -1.52
C PHE A 213 0.08 -6.08 -1.63
N VAL A 214 0.11 -6.81 -2.74
CA VAL A 214 1.14 -7.83 -3.00
C VAL A 214 2.53 -7.19 -3.00
N PHE A 215 2.66 -6.04 -3.64
CA PHE A 215 3.91 -5.30 -3.68
C PHE A 215 4.34 -4.83 -2.29
N GLU A 216 3.44 -4.23 -1.51
CA GLU A 216 3.72 -3.82 -0.14
C GLU A 216 4.22 -4.99 0.72
N LYS A 217 3.56 -6.16 0.61
CA LYS A 217 3.96 -7.36 1.36
C LYS A 217 5.28 -7.95 0.88
N TYR A 218 5.56 -7.90 -0.42
CA TYR A 218 6.82 -8.32 -1.00
C TYR A 218 7.99 -7.42 -0.58
N MET A 219 7.81 -6.09 -0.60
CA MET A 219 8.86 -5.12 -0.25
C MET A 219 9.14 -5.04 1.26
N ASN A 220 8.13 -5.28 2.10
CA ASN A 220 8.28 -5.23 3.55
C ASN A 220 8.77 -6.54 4.18
N ASP A 221 9.06 -7.55 3.38
CA ASP A 221 9.67 -8.79 3.87
C ASP A 221 11.16 -8.54 4.15
N ASP A 222 11.45 -7.99 5.36
CA ASP A 222 12.80 -7.68 5.87
C ASP A 222 13.70 -8.94 6.00
N PHE A 223 13.21 -10.12 5.68
CA PHE A 223 14.01 -11.31 5.52
C PHE A 223 14.67 -11.30 4.15
N LEU A 224 15.85 -10.68 4.09
CA LEU A 224 16.83 -10.77 3.01
C LEU A 224 17.25 -12.23 2.76
N LEU A 225 16.31 -13.05 2.33
CA LEU A 225 16.58 -14.34 1.73
C LEU A 225 16.79 -14.09 0.24
N ASP A 226 17.76 -14.78 -0.33
CA ASP A 226 18.11 -14.66 -1.76
C ASP A 226 16.91 -14.94 -2.71
N GLU A 227 15.81 -15.50 -2.20
CA GLU A 227 14.53 -15.70 -2.90
C GLU A 227 13.35 -15.49 -1.92
N PRO A 228 12.31 -14.72 -2.31
CA PRO A 228 11.12 -14.56 -1.50
C PRO A 228 10.39 -15.89 -1.35
N LEU A 229 10.15 -16.31 -0.11
CA LEU A 229 9.45 -17.55 0.21
C LEU A 229 7.93 -17.47 0.00
N GLN A 230 7.42 -16.27 -0.19
CA GLN A 230 5.99 -16.01 -0.31
C GLN A 230 5.40 -16.69 -1.55
N LYS A 231 4.23 -17.29 -1.36
CA LYS A 231 3.45 -17.92 -2.43
C LYS A 231 2.02 -17.38 -2.40
N TYR A 232 1.45 -17.22 -3.58
CA TYR A 232 0.19 -16.52 -3.79
C TYR A 232 -0.79 -17.38 -4.57
N LYS A 233 -2.09 -17.15 -4.36
CA LYS A 233 -3.14 -17.74 -5.19
C LYS A 233 -4.43 -16.91 -5.13
N LEU A 234 -5.16 -16.82 -6.26
CA LEU A 234 -6.54 -16.35 -6.27
C LEU A 234 -7.48 -17.51 -5.95
N VAL A 235 -8.40 -17.31 -5.01
CA VAL A 235 -9.39 -18.29 -4.57
C VAL A 235 -10.78 -17.64 -4.56
N ASN A 236 -11.83 -18.42 -4.84
CA ASN A 236 -13.20 -17.93 -4.82
C ASN A 236 -13.91 -18.42 -3.55
N VAL A 237 -13.82 -17.66 -2.47
CA VAL A 237 -14.43 -18.03 -1.17
C VAL A 237 -15.88 -17.60 -1.12
N ASN A 238 -16.20 -16.33 -1.41
CA ASN A 238 -17.51 -15.74 -1.16
C ASN A 238 -18.49 -15.82 -2.35
N GLY A 239 -18.01 -16.21 -3.54
CA GLY A 239 -18.83 -16.39 -4.73
C GLY A 239 -19.27 -15.10 -5.43
N ASP A 240 -18.66 -13.97 -5.10
CA ASP A 240 -18.81 -12.73 -5.86
C ASP A 240 -17.92 -12.74 -7.12
N ASN A 241 -17.81 -11.62 -7.82
CA ASN A 241 -17.02 -11.54 -9.05
C ASN A 241 -15.54 -11.13 -8.80
N ILE A 242 -15.15 -10.97 -7.55
CA ILE A 242 -13.80 -10.58 -7.14
C ILE A 242 -13.22 -11.75 -6.33
N PRO A 243 -12.17 -12.42 -6.81
CA PRO A 243 -11.56 -13.50 -6.05
C PRO A 243 -10.86 -12.97 -4.80
N GLU A 244 -10.78 -13.77 -3.76
CA GLU A 244 -9.89 -13.52 -2.64
C GLU A 244 -8.44 -13.83 -3.02
N LEU A 245 -7.51 -13.06 -2.44
CA LEU A 245 -6.08 -13.29 -2.59
C LEU A 245 -5.56 -14.03 -1.35
N TYR A 246 -5.08 -15.25 -1.55
CA TYR A 246 -4.41 -16.02 -0.50
C TYR A 246 -2.91 -15.84 -0.62
N ILE A 247 -2.24 -15.64 0.53
CA ILE A 247 -0.79 -15.48 0.68
C ILE A 247 -0.28 -16.48 1.71
N ASN A 248 0.72 -17.28 1.34
CA ASN A 248 1.52 -18.09 2.26
C ASN A 248 2.90 -17.47 2.41
N PHE A 249 3.32 -17.16 3.62
CA PHE A 249 4.60 -16.51 3.89
C PHE A 249 5.79 -17.50 3.97
N GLY A 250 5.59 -18.76 3.60
CA GLY A 250 6.64 -19.77 3.45
C GLY A 250 7.27 -20.26 4.77
N SER A 251 6.80 -19.76 5.92
CA SER A 251 7.31 -20.17 7.23
C SER A 251 6.20 -20.30 8.25
N THR A 252 6.41 -21.16 9.26
CA THR A 252 5.43 -21.32 10.36
C THR A 252 5.22 -20.02 11.15
N ALA A 253 6.27 -19.21 11.28
CA ALA A 253 6.18 -17.92 11.99
C ALA A 253 5.47 -16.84 11.15
N GLY A 254 5.58 -16.90 9.82
CA GLY A 254 4.90 -15.98 8.91
C GLY A 254 3.40 -16.29 8.77
N GLY A 255 3.04 -17.58 8.87
CA GLY A 255 1.65 -18.00 8.72
C GLY A 255 1.13 -17.90 7.29
N ASP A 256 -0.19 -17.78 7.20
CA ASP A 256 -0.96 -17.55 5.99
C ASP A 256 -1.78 -16.26 6.11
N MET A 257 -2.32 -15.77 5.01
CA MET A 257 -3.22 -14.61 5.00
C MET A 257 -4.27 -14.79 3.91
N LEU A 258 -5.53 -14.51 4.23
CA LEU A 258 -6.59 -14.34 3.24
C LEU A 258 -6.94 -12.87 3.13
N CYS A 259 -6.91 -12.34 1.92
CA CYS A 259 -7.25 -10.96 1.60
C CYS A 259 -8.54 -10.92 0.79
N SER A 260 -9.42 -9.98 1.09
CA SER A 260 -10.61 -9.68 0.30
C SER A 260 -10.67 -8.18 0.01
N TYR A 261 -11.29 -7.81 -1.11
CA TYR A 261 -11.46 -6.42 -1.49
C TYR A 261 -12.82 -5.90 -1.06
N PHE A 262 -12.82 -4.79 -0.32
CA PHE A 262 -14.05 -4.15 0.12
C PHE A 262 -13.86 -2.63 0.19
N ASP A 263 -14.80 -1.87 -0.35
CA ASP A 263 -14.87 -0.40 -0.28
C ASP A 263 -13.54 0.31 -0.60
N ASN A 264 -12.96 -0.04 -1.77
CA ASN A 264 -11.68 0.47 -2.30
C ASN A 264 -10.43 0.13 -1.46
N SER A 265 -10.51 -0.83 -0.58
CA SER A 265 -9.36 -1.28 0.22
C SER A 265 -9.26 -2.80 0.28
N VAL A 266 -8.07 -3.28 0.63
CA VAL A 266 -7.82 -4.69 0.92
C VAL A 266 -7.98 -4.91 2.41
N ILE A 267 -8.94 -5.74 2.78
CA ILE A 267 -9.07 -6.27 4.14
C ILE A 267 -8.37 -7.63 4.20
N TYR A 268 -7.83 -8.02 5.33
CA TYR A 268 -7.13 -9.29 5.45
C TYR A 268 -7.30 -9.95 6.81
N GLN A 269 -7.23 -11.30 6.80
CA GLN A 269 -7.26 -12.16 7.99
C GLN A 269 -5.98 -13.00 8.03
N PRO A 270 -5.09 -12.77 9.02
CA PRO A 270 -3.98 -13.67 9.29
C PRO A 270 -4.47 -15.05 9.75
N MET A 271 -3.79 -16.11 9.32
CA MET A 271 -4.16 -17.48 9.60
C MET A 271 -2.93 -18.32 9.94
N TRP A 272 -3.16 -19.52 10.46
CA TRP A 272 -2.11 -20.48 10.72
C TRP A 272 -1.50 -21.03 9.43
N ASN A 273 -0.18 -21.23 9.42
CA ASN A 273 0.53 -21.74 8.25
C ASN A 273 -0.01 -23.13 7.83
N TYR A 274 -0.46 -23.23 6.56
CA TYR A 274 -1.15 -24.40 5.98
C TYR A 274 -2.48 -24.79 6.67
N GLY A 275 -3.03 -23.93 7.53
CA GLY A 275 -4.31 -24.16 8.20
C GLY A 275 -5.53 -23.84 7.35
N PHE A 276 -5.36 -23.07 6.30
CA PHE A 276 -6.44 -22.58 5.46
C PHE A 276 -7.07 -23.64 4.57
N SER A 277 -8.40 -23.69 4.59
CA SER A 277 -9.23 -24.37 3.60
C SER A 277 -10.54 -23.62 3.41
N TYR A 278 -11.19 -23.76 2.25
CA TYR A 278 -12.41 -23.02 1.93
C TYR A 278 -13.43 -23.86 1.16
N ILE A 279 -14.70 -23.48 1.22
CA ILE A 279 -15.76 -24.05 0.38
C ILE A 279 -16.05 -23.04 -0.72
N GLU A 280 -15.70 -23.39 -1.96
CA GLU A 280 -15.77 -22.49 -3.10
C GLU A 280 -17.16 -21.88 -3.30
N GLY A 281 -17.23 -20.56 -3.31
CA GLY A 281 -18.42 -19.77 -3.58
C GLY A 281 -19.49 -19.81 -2.50
N GLU A 282 -19.23 -20.38 -1.31
CA GLU A 282 -20.21 -20.47 -0.23
C GLU A 282 -19.94 -19.51 0.93
N ASN A 283 -18.96 -18.65 0.80
CA ASN A 283 -18.56 -17.67 1.82
C ASN A 283 -18.19 -18.32 3.16
N LEU A 284 -17.52 -19.47 3.10
CA LEU A 284 -17.05 -20.18 4.28
C LEU A 284 -15.60 -20.61 4.10
N PHE A 285 -14.76 -20.32 5.10
CA PHE A 285 -13.41 -20.84 5.18
C PHE A 285 -13.04 -21.21 6.62
N LEU A 286 -12.08 -22.10 6.74
CA LEU A 286 -11.57 -22.66 7.98
C LEU A 286 -10.11 -22.29 8.15
N ASP A 287 -9.73 -21.82 9.34
CA ASP A 287 -8.37 -21.75 9.83
C ASP A 287 -8.18 -22.79 10.92
N SER A 288 -7.36 -23.80 10.65
CA SER A 288 -7.01 -24.87 11.60
C SER A 288 -5.56 -24.71 12.01
N GLY A 289 -5.30 -24.59 13.29
CA GLY A 289 -3.97 -24.33 13.78
C GLY A 289 -3.69 -24.84 15.18
N GLY A 290 -2.49 -24.54 15.65
CA GLY A 290 -2.08 -24.84 17.01
C GLY A 290 -0.78 -25.66 17.08
N HIS A 291 -0.20 -25.67 18.27
CA HIS A 291 1.02 -26.41 18.61
C HIS A 291 1.09 -26.63 20.12
N MET A 292 2.01 -27.49 20.56
CA MET A 292 2.27 -27.74 21.97
C MET A 292 1.01 -28.11 22.76
N ASP A 293 0.20 -29.03 22.20
CA ASP A 293 -1.03 -29.54 22.80
C ASP A 293 -2.15 -28.51 23.02
N GLU A 294 -2.12 -27.41 22.25
CA GLU A 294 -3.20 -26.43 22.11
C GLU A 294 -3.53 -26.27 20.63
N TYR A 295 -4.76 -26.60 20.23
CA TYR A 295 -5.23 -26.59 18.84
C TYR A 295 -6.56 -25.90 18.74
N TYR A 296 -6.83 -25.33 17.56
CA TYR A 296 -8.10 -24.68 17.25
C TYR A 296 -8.56 -24.92 15.81
N ASP A 297 -9.86 -24.79 15.61
CA ASP A 297 -10.52 -24.70 14.33
C ASP A 297 -11.47 -23.52 14.37
N ILE A 298 -11.28 -22.53 13.49
CA ILE A 298 -12.14 -21.35 13.41
C ILE A 298 -12.74 -21.27 12.03
N VAL A 299 -14.06 -21.31 11.96
CA VAL A 299 -14.83 -21.13 10.73
C VAL A 299 -15.19 -19.66 10.60
N TYR A 300 -14.90 -19.09 9.43
CA TYR A 300 -15.16 -17.70 9.11
C TYR A 300 -16.08 -17.54 7.89
N SER A 301 -16.74 -16.39 7.83
CA SER A 301 -17.34 -15.80 6.63
C SER A 301 -16.78 -14.42 6.37
N ILE A 302 -17.07 -13.85 5.20
CA ILE A 302 -16.71 -12.47 4.82
C ILE A 302 -18.03 -11.69 4.71
N GLU A 303 -18.25 -10.71 5.60
CA GLU A 303 -19.48 -9.93 5.65
C GLU A 303 -19.16 -8.43 5.79
N ASP A 304 -19.69 -7.61 4.90
CA ASP A 304 -19.61 -6.15 4.96
C ASP A 304 -18.21 -5.62 5.29
N GLY A 305 -17.17 -6.15 4.63
CA GLY A 305 -15.79 -5.74 4.83
C GLY A 305 -15.14 -6.23 6.12
N SER A 306 -15.63 -7.31 6.69
CA SER A 306 -15.10 -7.93 7.90
C SER A 306 -15.07 -9.44 7.78
N PHE A 307 -14.09 -10.05 8.44
CA PHE A 307 -14.04 -11.50 8.64
C PHE A 307 -14.80 -11.86 9.92
N VAL A 308 -15.89 -12.59 9.78
CA VAL A 308 -16.80 -12.91 10.88
C VAL A 308 -16.58 -14.35 11.33
N VAL A 309 -16.45 -14.57 12.63
CA VAL A 309 -16.34 -15.92 13.20
C VAL A 309 -17.72 -16.55 13.29
N GLU A 310 -17.96 -17.59 12.50
CA GLU A 310 -19.20 -18.37 12.49
C GLU A 310 -19.21 -19.46 13.57
N ALA A 311 -18.06 -20.09 13.78
CA ALA A 311 -17.87 -21.10 14.80
C ALA A 311 -16.41 -21.19 15.23
N LYS A 312 -16.19 -21.62 16.48
CA LYS A 312 -14.85 -21.82 17.01
C LYS A 312 -14.79 -23.12 17.79
N GLY A 313 -13.90 -24.00 17.37
CA GLY A 313 -13.49 -25.20 18.10
C GLY A 313 -12.11 -25.02 18.74
N GLU A 314 -11.90 -25.60 19.91
CA GLU A 314 -10.63 -25.64 20.61
C GLU A 314 -10.43 -27.02 21.22
N CYS A 315 -9.22 -27.56 21.11
CA CYS A 315 -8.87 -28.79 21.83
C CYS A 315 -7.43 -28.74 22.34
N GLY A 316 -7.18 -29.36 23.48
CA GLY A 316 -5.86 -29.37 24.04
C GLY A 316 -5.77 -30.05 25.40
N ALA A 317 -4.56 -30.16 25.93
CA ALA A 317 -4.31 -30.68 27.27
C ALA A 317 -4.87 -29.71 28.32
N GLU A 318 -5.33 -30.26 29.46
CA GLU A 318 -5.78 -29.44 30.59
C GLU A 318 -4.61 -28.63 31.21
N ASP A 319 -3.42 -29.26 31.22
CA ASP A 319 -2.16 -28.64 31.69
C ASP A 319 -1.02 -29.03 30.75
N ASN A 320 -0.60 -28.12 29.91
CA ASN A 320 0.48 -28.34 28.92
C ASN A 320 1.85 -28.60 29.56
N ALA A 321 2.05 -28.20 30.83
CA ALA A 321 3.25 -28.54 31.59
C ALA A 321 3.22 -29.98 32.15
N ASN A 322 2.04 -30.63 32.17
CA ASN A 322 1.84 -31.94 32.77
C ASN A 322 0.76 -32.74 32.05
N ILE A 323 1.04 -33.05 30.78
CA ILE A 323 0.10 -33.75 29.87
C ILE A 323 -0.23 -35.14 30.44
N GLN A 324 -1.52 -35.44 30.50
CA GLN A 324 -2.05 -36.74 30.86
C GLN A 324 -2.14 -37.65 29.62
N PHE A 325 -1.83 -38.94 29.80
CA PHE A 325 -1.89 -39.92 28.72
C PHE A 325 -2.88 -41.03 29.08
N ASP A 326 -3.53 -41.57 28.08
CA ASP A 326 -4.37 -42.75 28.20
C ASP A 326 -3.56 -44.05 28.34
N ALA A 327 -4.24 -45.20 28.44
CA ALA A 327 -3.59 -46.51 28.59
C ALA A 327 -2.79 -46.95 27.36
N GLU A 328 -3.13 -46.40 26.20
CA GLU A 328 -2.48 -46.61 24.91
C GLU A 328 -1.29 -45.67 24.67
N GLY A 329 -1.14 -44.65 25.53
CA GLY A 329 -0.05 -43.66 25.45
C GLY A 329 -0.37 -42.44 24.59
N PHE A 330 -1.61 -42.18 24.25
CA PHE A 330 -2.03 -40.95 23.56
C PHE A 330 -2.37 -39.84 24.56
N PRO A 331 -2.08 -38.56 24.26
CA PRO A 331 -2.43 -37.46 25.14
C PRO A 331 -3.95 -37.33 25.25
N ILE A 332 -4.41 -37.02 26.47
CA ILE A 332 -5.82 -36.80 26.77
C ILE A 332 -6.10 -35.32 26.58
N TYR A 333 -6.98 -34.97 25.60
CA TYR A 333 -7.39 -33.63 25.32
C TYR A 333 -8.83 -33.35 25.78
N ASN A 334 -9.05 -32.10 26.22
CA ASN A 334 -10.37 -31.51 26.39
C ASN A 334 -10.79 -30.84 25.08
N TYR A 335 -12.06 -30.95 24.77
CA TYR A 335 -12.63 -30.41 23.52
C TYR A 335 -13.71 -29.38 23.88
N TYR A 336 -13.69 -28.23 23.18
CA TYR A 336 -14.64 -27.14 23.37
C TYR A 336 -15.18 -26.72 22.01
N TRP A 337 -16.46 -26.37 21.98
CA TRP A 337 -17.12 -25.82 20.81
C TRP A 337 -17.90 -24.56 21.19
N ASN A 338 -17.57 -23.43 20.56
CA ASN A 338 -18.12 -22.11 20.92
C ASN A 338 -18.04 -21.83 22.44
N GLY A 339 -16.91 -22.18 23.06
CA GLY A 339 -16.64 -21.99 24.47
C GLY A 339 -17.31 -23.00 25.41
N ASN A 340 -18.06 -23.98 24.91
CA ASN A 340 -18.68 -25.03 25.74
C ASN A 340 -17.92 -26.34 25.61
N GLN A 341 -17.62 -26.99 26.73
CA GLN A 341 -16.99 -28.31 26.71
C GLN A 341 -17.93 -29.35 26.09
N VAL A 342 -17.40 -30.15 25.17
CA VAL A 342 -18.09 -31.27 24.51
C VAL A 342 -17.59 -32.61 25.03
N SER A 343 -18.27 -33.70 24.71
CA SER A 343 -18.00 -35.00 25.31
C SER A 343 -16.68 -35.67 24.85
N GLY A 344 -16.08 -35.12 23.79
CA GLY A 344 -14.79 -35.58 23.24
C GLY A 344 -14.69 -35.34 21.72
N GLU A 345 -13.68 -35.93 21.12
CA GLU A 345 -13.28 -35.75 19.73
C GLU A 345 -14.44 -36.01 18.74
N ALA A 346 -15.21 -37.11 18.94
CA ALA A 346 -16.27 -37.48 18.02
C ALA A 346 -17.39 -36.43 17.93
N GLU A 347 -17.81 -35.84 19.07
CA GLU A 347 -18.80 -34.77 19.09
C GLU A 347 -18.20 -33.47 18.50
N TYR A 348 -16.94 -33.18 18.81
CA TYR A 348 -16.22 -32.04 18.23
C TYR A 348 -16.18 -32.11 16.70
N GLU A 349 -15.76 -33.25 16.15
CA GLU A 349 -15.70 -33.45 14.70
C GLU A 349 -17.07 -33.40 14.02
N GLU A 350 -18.14 -33.88 14.68
CA GLU A 350 -19.52 -33.75 14.19
C GLU A 350 -19.93 -32.28 14.10
N LEU A 351 -19.67 -31.49 15.14
CA LEU A 351 -19.99 -30.06 15.19
C LEU A 351 -19.18 -29.27 14.17
N LEU A 352 -17.88 -29.55 14.04
CA LEU A 352 -17.03 -28.92 13.04
C LEU A 352 -17.51 -29.24 11.62
N ASN A 353 -17.79 -30.52 11.30
CA ASN A 353 -18.31 -30.89 9.98
C ASN A 353 -19.70 -30.31 9.67
N LYS A 354 -20.50 -30.03 10.69
CA LYS A 354 -21.77 -29.33 10.53
C LYS A 354 -21.60 -27.85 10.20
N ALA A 355 -20.61 -27.20 10.80
CA ALA A 355 -20.30 -25.79 10.55
C ALA A 355 -19.50 -25.61 9.24
N PHE A 356 -18.62 -26.56 8.92
CA PHE A 356 -17.74 -26.53 7.77
C PHE A 356 -17.57 -27.94 7.21
N ASP A 357 -18.19 -28.25 6.09
CA ASP A 357 -18.12 -29.56 5.45
C ASP A 357 -16.72 -29.84 4.86
N LYS A 358 -15.88 -30.49 5.66
CA LYS A 358 -14.49 -30.85 5.28
C LYS A 358 -14.46 -31.70 3.99
N GLY A 359 -15.52 -32.44 3.67
CA GLY A 359 -15.60 -33.25 2.45
C GLY A 359 -15.74 -32.43 1.16
N ARG A 360 -16.13 -31.15 1.27
CA ARG A 360 -16.26 -30.20 0.16
C ARG A 360 -15.15 -29.16 0.14
N ALA A 361 -14.33 -29.15 1.18
CA ALA A 361 -13.27 -28.16 1.33
C ALA A 361 -12.20 -28.32 0.25
N LYS A 362 -11.70 -27.18 -0.21
CA LYS A 362 -10.52 -27.07 -1.07
C LYS A 362 -9.37 -26.46 -0.29
N LYS A 363 -8.15 -26.86 -0.64
CA LYS A 363 -6.91 -26.22 -0.17
C LYS A 363 -6.26 -25.45 -1.31
N PRO A 364 -5.64 -24.30 -1.05
CA PRO A 364 -5.06 -23.49 -2.13
C PRO A 364 -3.96 -24.20 -2.92
N PHE A 365 -3.27 -25.18 -2.31
CA PHE A 365 -2.09 -25.83 -2.88
C PHE A 365 -2.34 -27.24 -3.48
N GLU A 366 -3.59 -27.65 -3.65
CA GLU A 366 -3.88 -29.03 -4.11
C GLU A 366 -3.49 -29.31 -5.57
N ASN A 367 -3.25 -28.29 -6.41
CA ASN A 367 -3.06 -28.46 -7.85
C ASN A 367 -1.78 -27.83 -8.43
N ASP A 368 -0.75 -27.58 -7.64
CA ASP A 368 0.52 -26.93 -8.05
C ASP A 368 0.39 -25.52 -8.68
N ASP A 369 -0.81 -24.93 -8.71
CA ASP A 369 -1.08 -23.56 -9.19
C ASP A 369 -0.73 -22.54 -8.10
N ILE A 370 0.54 -22.49 -7.74
CA ILE A 370 1.08 -21.58 -6.74
C ILE A 370 1.96 -20.59 -7.49
N TYR A 371 1.73 -19.32 -7.25
CA TYR A 371 2.37 -18.25 -7.98
C TYR A 371 3.40 -17.52 -7.11
N ASP A 372 4.52 -17.16 -7.73
CA ASP A 372 5.42 -16.16 -7.16
C ASP A 372 4.84 -14.74 -7.34
N TYR A 373 5.60 -13.74 -6.91
CA TYR A 373 5.20 -12.34 -7.00
C TYR A 373 4.82 -11.90 -8.43
N GLN A 374 5.65 -12.23 -9.43
CA GLN A 374 5.40 -11.79 -10.81
C GLN A 374 4.24 -12.56 -11.45
N GLU A 375 4.15 -13.84 -11.15
CA GLU A 375 3.09 -14.71 -11.66
C GLU A 375 1.72 -14.30 -11.12
N ILE A 376 1.60 -14.00 -9.82
CA ILE A 376 0.32 -13.58 -9.22
C ILE A 376 -0.15 -12.24 -9.75
N VAL A 377 0.76 -11.28 -9.97
CA VAL A 377 0.39 -10.00 -10.62
C VAL A 377 -0.19 -10.26 -12.01
N ASN A 378 0.43 -11.12 -12.81
CA ASN A 378 -0.10 -11.52 -14.12
C ASN A 378 -1.48 -12.21 -14.01
N GLN A 379 -1.70 -13.06 -13.00
CA GLN A 379 -3.00 -13.71 -12.76
C GLN A 379 -4.08 -12.69 -12.40
N ILE A 380 -3.77 -11.74 -11.51
CA ILE A 380 -4.69 -10.64 -11.14
C ILE A 380 -5.11 -9.83 -12.38
N ILE A 381 -4.14 -9.50 -13.24
CA ILE A 381 -4.38 -8.73 -14.47
C ILE A 381 -5.30 -9.49 -15.44
N GLN A 382 -5.09 -10.80 -15.59
CA GLN A 382 -5.81 -11.63 -16.56
C GLN A 382 -7.18 -12.13 -16.07
N TYR A 383 -7.47 -12.05 -14.77
CA TYR A 383 -8.72 -12.47 -14.19
C TYR A 383 -9.89 -11.63 -14.72
#